data_fd05adc528e67e48d111af0b45bba918
#
_entry.id   fd05adc528e67e48d111af0b45bba918
#
_cell.length_a   1.000
_cell.length_b   1.000
_cell.length_c   1.000
_cell.angle_alpha   90.00
_cell.angle_beta   90.00
_cell.angle_gamma   90.00
#
_symmetry.space_group_name_H-M   'P 1'
#
loop_
_entity.id
_entity.type
_entity.pdbx_description
1 polymer ?
#
loop_
_entity_poly.entity_id
_entity_poly.type
_entity_poly.pdbx_seq_one_letter_code
_entity_poly.pdbx_strand_id
1 'polypeptide(L)'
;MKIALTGGIACGKSTLAKFLRELGIRLLDADDVVHELEAPGGEAVQAIAERFGRSVIAEDGSVDRRALARIVFSDATARSDLEAILFPLVRSRMRAFAQVVEDQPRISVIPLLFESHWESDYDTIIAIASPECQQIDRMMATRGYTRDEAAARLTAQMPVSEKAERSDFVVVNDSTPEHLKEEAMRVYAWLKERTKNEH
;
A
#
# COMPACT_ATOMS: atom_id res chain seq x y z
N MET A 1 15.40 11.76 5.05
CA MET A 1 14.01 11.57 5.53
C MET A 1 13.34 10.40 4.81
N LYS A 2 12.84 9.40 5.54
CA LYS A 2 12.10 8.24 5.03
C LYS A 2 10.60 8.52 5.15
N ILE A 3 9.87 8.41 4.03
CA ILE A 3 8.47 8.85 3.93
C ILE A 3 7.59 7.65 3.57
N ALA A 4 6.49 7.47 4.30
CA ALA A 4 5.44 6.52 3.96
C ALA A 4 4.15 7.24 3.52
N LEU A 5 3.45 6.64 2.54
CA LEU A 5 2.08 7.00 2.17
C LEU A 5 1.17 5.82 2.49
N THR A 6 0.19 6.04 3.34
CA THR A 6 -0.82 5.05 3.73
C THR A 6 -2.23 5.58 3.52
N GLY A 7 -3.24 4.80 3.87
CA GLY A 7 -4.65 5.19 3.81
C GLY A 7 -5.55 4.00 3.59
N GLY A 8 -6.85 4.19 3.78
CA GLY A 8 -7.85 3.13 3.65
C GLY A 8 -8.00 2.54 2.25
N ILE A 9 -8.70 1.42 2.17
CA ILE A 9 -9.11 0.84 0.90
C ILE A 9 -9.96 1.86 0.12
N ALA A 10 -9.75 1.96 -1.20
CA ALA A 10 -10.46 2.88 -2.10
C ALA A 10 -10.39 4.39 -1.73
N CYS A 11 -9.48 4.83 -0.85
CA CYS A 11 -9.25 6.24 -0.54
C CYS A 11 -8.57 7.02 -1.68
N GLY A 12 -8.10 6.38 -2.74
CA GLY A 12 -7.45 7.05 -3.87
C GLY A 12 -5.93 7.13 -3.79
N LYS A 13 -5.27 6.27 -3.00
CA LYS A 13 -3.79 6.18 -2.90
C LYS A 13 -3.10 6.13 -4.27
N SER A 14 -3.57 5.26 -5.16
CA SER A 14 -2.96 5.08 -6.49
C SER A 14 -3.08 6.34 -7.35
N THR A 15 -4.19 7.10 -7.23
CA THR A 15 -4.39 8.36 -7.96
C THR A 15 -3.47 9.45 -7.39
N LEU A 16 -3.38 9.57 -6.06
CA LEU A 16 -2.44 10.49 -5.40
C LEU A 16 -1.00 10.14 -5.77
N ALA A 17 -0.62 8.87 -5.71
CA ALA A 17 0.70 8.40 -6.11
C ALA A 17 1.04 8.75 -7.56
N LYS A 18 0.07 8.64 -8.48
CA LYS A 18 0.24 9.08 -9.88
C LYS A 18 0.56 10.58 -9.96
N PHE A 19 -0.22 11.44 -9.30
CA PHE A 19 0.04 12.88 -9.32
C PHE A 19 1.39 13.25 -8.68
N LEU A 20 1.79 12.58 -7.61
CA LEU A 20 3.10 12.78 -7.00
C LEU A 20 4.25 12.34 -7.94
N ARG A 21 4.07 11.25 -8.71
CA ARG A 21 5.05 10.86 -9.76
C ARG A 21 5.16 11.92 -10.85
N GLU A 22 4.07 12.53 -11.27
CA GLU A 22 4.04 13.64 -12.25
C GLU A 22 4.82 14.87 -11.74
N LEU A 23 4.89 15.05 -10.42
CA LEU A 23 5.69 16.09 -9.76
C LEU A 23 7.17 15.71 -9.54
N GLY A 24 7.60 14.53 -10.02
CA GLY A 24 8.98 14.05 -9.94
C GLY A 24 9.32 13.27 -8.68
N ILE A 25 8.33 12.97 -7.80
CA ILE A 25 8.56 12.12 -6.63
C ILE A 25 8.71 10.66 -7.07
N ARG A 26 9.72 9.97 -6.54
CA ARG A 26 9.87 8.53 -6.72
C ARG A 26 9.00 7.78 -5.71
N LEU A 27 8.21 6.83 -6.20
CA LEU A 27 7.34 6.00 -5.34
C LEU A 27 7.60 4.53 -5.61
N LEU A 28 7.63 3.75 -4.52
CA LEU A 28 7.57 2.29 -4.55
C LEU A 28 6.30 1.85 -3.83
N ASP A 29 5.49 1.03 -4.49
CA ASP A 29 4.26 0.49 -3.90
C ASP A 29 4.54 -0.92 -3.35
N ALA A 30 4.11 -1.18 -2.13
CA ALA A 30 4.26 -2.50 -1.50
C ALA A 30 3.52 -3.59 -2.29
N ASP A 31 2.38 -3.27 -2.91
CA ASP A 31 1.64 -4.20 -3.75
C ASP A 31 2.44 -4.55 -5.03
N ASP A 32 3.16 -3.59 -5.63
CA ASP A 32 4.05 -3.83 -6.77
C ASP A 32 5.22 -4.74 -6.35
N VAL A 33 5.79 -4.52 -5.16
CA VAL A 33 6.86 -5.38 -4.62
C VAL A 33 6.36 -6.82 -4.42
N VAL A 34 5.16 -7.01 -3.87
CA VAL A 34 4.54 -8.35 -3.78
C VAL A 34 4.43 -8.98 -5.17
N HIS A 35 4.01 -8.22 -6.17
CA HIS A 35 3.92 -8.68 -7.56
C HIS A 35 5.28 -9.16 -8.11
N GLU A 36 6.36 -8.42 -7.85
CA GLU A 36 7.72 -8.82 -8.25
C GLU A 36 8.20 -10.08 -7.54
N LEU A 37 7.93 -10.19 -6.23
CA LEU A 37 8.31 -11.34 -5.42
C LEU A 37 7.59 -12.64 -5.84
N GLU A 38 6.39 -12.53 -6.40
CA GLU A 38 5.56 -13.65 -6.87
C GLU A 38 5.69 -13.92 -8.39
N ALA A 39 6.43 -13.07 -9.12
CA ALA A 39 6.68 -13.25 -10.55
C ALA A 39 7.55 -14.49 -10.84
N PRO A 40 7.66 -14.95 -12.11
CA PRO A 40 8.53 -16.08 -12.47
C PRO A 40 9.97 -15.85 -11.98
N GLY A 41 10.48 -16.78 -11.15
CA GLY A 41 11.79 -16.66 -10.53
C GLY A 41 11.86 -15.65 -9.36
N GLY A 42 10.73 -15.12 -8.92
CA GLY A 42 10.63 -14.22 -7.78
C GLY A 42 11.03 -14.90 -6.47
N GLU A 43 11.54 -14.12 -5.55
CA GLU A 43 12.18 -14.57 -4.30
C GLU A 43 11.21 -15.33 -3.37
N ALA A 44 9.90 -15.05 -3.43
CA ALA A 44 8.88 -15.72 -2.63
C ALA A 44 8.35 -17.03 -3.23
N VAL A 45 8.54 -17.25 -4.54
CA VAL A 45 7.90 -18.36 -5.28
C VAL A 45 8.21 -19.72 -4.65
N GLN A 46 9.48 -19.97 -4.32
CA GLN A 46 9.89 -21.26 -3.77
C GLN A 46 9.25 -21.50 -2.40
N ALA A 47 9.32 -20.55 -1.47
CA ALA A 47 8.76 -20.67 -0.13
C ALA A 47 7.23 -20.82 -0.16
N ILE A 48 6.54 -20.13 -1.07
CA ILE A 48 5.10 -20.28 -1.31
C ILE A 48 4.78 -21.68 -1.83
N ALA A 49 5.54 -22.20 -2.80
CA ALA A 49 5.35 -23.55 -3.32
C ALA A 49 5.59 -24.63 -2.26
N GLU A 50 6.58 -24.47 -1.40
CA GLU A 50 6.87 -25.39 -0.28
C GLU A 50 5.74 -25.40 0.75
N ARG A 51 5.15 -24.24 1.07
CA ARG A 51 4.09 -24.14 2.08
C ARG A 51 2.71 -24.51 1.55
N PHE A 52 2.37 -24.11 0.34
CA PHE A 52 1.01 -24.23 -0.22
C PHE A 52 0.89 -25.30 -1.32
N GLY A 53 2.00 -25.89 -1.72
CA GLY A 53 2.04 -26.90 -2.75
C GLY A 53 2.17 -26.31 -4.16
N ARG A 54 2.52 -27.17 -5.13
CA ARG A 54 2.71 -26.76 -6.53
C ARG A 54 1.43 -26.32 -7.24
N SER A 55 0.28 -26.62 -6.70
CA SER A 55 -1.03 -26.21 -7.26
C SER A 55 -1.28 -24.71 -7.24
N VAL A 56 -0.49 -23.96 -6.47
CA VAL A 56 -0.53 -22.49 -6.45
C VAL A 56 0.55 -21.85 -7.32
N ILE A 57 1.27 -22.64 -8.12
CA ILE A 57 2.26 -22.14 -9.08
C ILE A 57 1.72 -22.33 -10.50
N ALA A 58 1.72 -21.26 -11.27
CA ALA A 58 1.29 -21.24 -12.66
C ALA A 58 2.35 -21.91 -13.57
N GLU A 59 1.96 -22.21 -14.83
CA GLU A 59 2.84 -22.87 -15.82
C GLU A 59 4.09 -22.04 -16.16
N ASP A 60 4.01 -20.72 -16.07
CA ASP A 60 5.13 -19.79 -16.29
C ASP A 60 6.10 -19.69 -15.10
N GLY A 61 5.79 -20.40 -14.00
CA GLY A 61 6.57 -20.39 -12.77
C GLY A 61 6.25 -19.22 -11.81
N SER A 62 5.26 -18.40 -12.10
CA SER A 62 4.74 -17.39 -11.16
C SER A 62 3.78 -18.00 -10.14
N VAL A 63 3.43 -17.25 -9.10
CA VAL A 63 2.37 -17.62 -8.17
C VAL A 63 1.00 -17.41 -8.82
N ASP A 64 0.16 -18.45 -8.89
CA ASP A 64 -1.25 -18.32 -9.21
C ASP A 64 -1.99 -17.67 -8.02
N ARG A 65 -2.10 -16.35 -8.06
CA ARG A 65 -2.74 -15.56 -7.02
C ARG A 65 -4.20 -15.92 -6.78
N ARG A 66 -4.91 -16.39 -7.81
CA ARG A 66 -6.32 -16.80 -7.65
C ARG A 66 -6.42 -18.11 -6.90
N ALA A 67 -5.54 -19.05 -7.18
CA ALA A 67 -5.45 -20.31 -6.46
C ALA A 67 -5.04 -20.06 -5.00
N LEU A 68 -3.99 -19.27 -4.78
CA LEU A 68 -3.51 -18.92 -3.45
C LEU A 68 -4.56 -18.14 -2.64
N ALA A 69 -5.23 -17.16 -3.24
CA ALA A 69 -6.28 -16.38 -2.60
C ALA A 69 -7.42 -17.26 -2.07
N ARG A 70 -7.85 -18.29 -2.83
CA ARG A 70 -8.89 -19.22 -2.37
C ARG A 70 -8.51 -19.95 -1.08
N ILE A 71 -7.23 -20.26 -0.92
CA ILE A 71 -6.72 -20.94 0.29
C ILE A 71 -6.70 -19.95 1.46
N VAL A 72 -6.05 -18.81 1.29
CA VAL A 72 -5.83 -17.85 2.39
C VAL A 72 -7.08 -17.08 2.81
N PHE A 73 -8.09 -16.98 1.95
CA PHE A 73 -9.38 -16.37 2.31
C PHE A 73 -10.21 -17.24 3.27
N SER A 74 -10.07 -18.55 3.16
CA SER A 74 -10.86 -19.52 3.96
C SER A 74 -10.12 -20.01 5.21
N ASP A 75 -8.82 -19.77 5.32
CA ASP A 75 -7.97 -20.25 6.40
C ASP A 75 -7.06 -19.14 6.96
N ALA A 76 -7.32 -18.74 8.20
CA ALA A 76 -6.55 -17.71 8.88
C ALA A 76 -5.10 -18.13 9.14
N THR A 77 -4.83 -19.43 9.35
CA THR A 77 -3.48 -19.96 9.51
C THR A 77 -2.71 -19.87 8.21
N ALA A 78 -3.32 -20.29 7.10
CA ALA A 78 -2.73 -20.17 5.77
C ALA A 78 -2.43 -18.71 5.41
N ARG A 79 -3.30 -17.78 5.78
CA ARG A 79 -3.04 -16.34 5.59
C ARG A 79 -1.84 -15.86 6.40
N SER A 80 -1.75 -16.25 7.68
CA SER A 80 -0.62 -15.89 8.55
C SER A 80 0.70 -16.45 8.02
N ASP A 81 0.69 -17.67 7.47
CA ASP A 81 1.88 -18.29 6.89
C ASP A 81 2.33 -17.56 5.61
N LEU A 82 1.39 -17.12 4.76
CA LEU A 82 1.72 -16.31 3.58
C LEU A 82 2.31 -14.96 3.98
N GLU A 83 1.71 -14.30 4.97
CA GLU A 83 2.23 -13.05 5.54
C GLU A 83 3.63 -13.24 6.11
N ALA A 84 3.90 -14.34 6.82
CA ALA A 84 5.22 -14.66 7.36
C ALA A 84 6.29 -14.86 6.26
N ILE A 85 5.91 -15.31 5.07
CA ILE A 85 6.80 -15.42 3.91
C ILE A 85 7.02 -14.05 3.26
N LEU A 86 5.94 -13.31 2.98
CA LEU A 86 5.99 -12.08 2.19
C LEU A 86 6.46 -10.86 2.96
N PHE A 87 6.01 -10.66 4.22
CA PHE A 87 6.28 -9.44 4.98
C PHE A 87 7.76 -9.13 5.16
N PRO A 88 8.65 -10.11 5.52
CA PRO A 88 10.07 -9.82 5.65
C PRO A 88 10.71 -9.34 4.34
N LEU A 89 10.32 -9.96 3.21
CA LEU A 89 10.83 -9.64 1.89
C LEU A 89 10.38 -8.25 1.43
N VAL A 90 9.07 -7.98 1.55
CA VAL A 90 8.49 -6.67 1.23
C VAL A 90 9.11 -5.59 2.08
N ARG A 91 9.16 -5.78 3.41
CA ARG A 91 9.74 -4.82 4.36
C ARG A 91 11.20 -4.50 4.03
N SER A 92 11.99 -5.52 3.68
CA SER A 92 13.39 -5.35 3.28
C SER A 92 13.51 -4.46 2.04
N ARG A 93 12.70 -4.71 0.99
CA ARG A 93 12.70 -3.91 -0.25
C ARG A 93 12.24 -2.47 0.01
N MET A 94 11.18 -2.29 0.79
CA MET A 94 10.65 -0.97 1.15
C MET A 94 11.68 -0.15 1.95
N ARG A 95 12.36 -0.77 2.93
CA ARG A 95 13.43 -0.13 3.71
C ARG A 95 14.62 0.26 2.82
N ALA A 96 15.08 -0.64 1.96
CA ALA A 96 16.17 -0.35 1.03
C ALA A 96 15.82 0.83 0.11
N PHE A 97 14.59 0.88 -0.42
CA PHE A 97 14.11 1.99 -1.22
C PHE A 97 14.10 3.31 -0.44
N ALA A 98 13.60 3.30 0.81
CA ALA A 98 13.49 4.49 1.65
C ALA A 98 14.84 5.04 2.14
N GLN A 99 15.89 4.20 2.21
CA GLN A 99 17.21 4.59 2.68
C GLN A 99 18.06 5.31 1.62
N VAL A 100 17.69 5.25 0.35
CA VAL A 100 18.46 5.93 -0.70
C VAL A 100 18.32 7.44 -0.54
N VAL A 101 19.47 8.11 -0.36
CA VAL A 101 19.55 9.56 -0.26
C VAL A 101 19.69 10.13 -1.67
N GLU A 102 18.73 10.94 -2.08
CA GLU A 102 18.73 11.67 -3.36
C GLU A 102 18.15 13.06 -3.16
N ASP A 103 18.36 13.93 -4.16
CA ASP A 103 17.81 15.30 -4.15
C ASP A 103 16.27 15.35 -4.20
N GLN A 104 15.65 14.27 -4.67
CA GLN A 104 14.19 14.16 -4.74
C GLN A 104 13.66 13.25 -3.63
N PRO A 105 12.52 13.62 -3.00
CA PRO A 105 11.85 12.79 -2.02
C PRO A 105 11.47 11.43 -2.60
N ARG A 106 11.58 10.38 -1.76
CA ARG A 106 11.09 9.03 -2.06
C ARG A 106 9.97 8.67 -1.12
N ILE A 107 8.89 8.13 -1.63
CA ILE A 107 7.72 7.74 -0.85
C ILE A 107 7.46 6.24 -1.00
N SER A 108 7.43 5.54 0.11
CA SER A 108 6.98 4.15 0.22
C SER A 108 5.46 4.11 0.36
N VAL A 109 4.76 3.54 -0.60
CA VAL A 109 3.29 3.39 -0.54
C VAL A 109 2.96 2.07 0.15
N ILE A 110 2.38 2.14 1.36
CA ILE A 110 2.11 0.96 2.19
C ILE A 110 0.68 1.02 2.73
N PRO A 111 -0.25 0.29 2.09
CA PRO A 111 -1.66 0.30 2.50
C PRO A 111 -1.91 -0.13 3.95
N LEU A 112 -1.17 -1.14 4.41
CA LEU A 112 -1.30 -1.75 5.74
C LEU A 112 -0.15 -1.34 6.69
N LEU A 113 0.33 -0.09 6.60
CA LEU A 113 1.48 0.42 7.36
C LEU A 113 1.34 0.18 8.87
N PHE A 114 0.21 0.59 9.43
CA PHE A 114 -0.05 0.50 10.86
C PHE A 114 -0.43 -0.91 11.30
N GLU A 115 -1.20 -1.62 10.49
CA GLU A 115 -1.60 -3.01 10.73
C GLU A 115 -0.39 -3.95 10.75
N SER A 116 0.63 -3.65 9.95
CA SER A 116 1.89 -4.41 9.92
C SER A 116 2.93 -3.92 10.93
N HIS A 117 2.65 -2.87 11.70
CA HIS A 117 3.56 -2.24 12.66
C HIS A 117 4.90 -1.81 12.02
N TRP A 118 4.83 -1.20 10.82
CA TRP A 118 6.02 -0.72 10.10
C TRP A 118 6.21 0.80 10.21
N GLU A 119 5.35 1.50 10.92
CA GLU A 119 5.42 2.96 11.09
C GLU A 119 6.75 3.44 11.66
N SER A 120 7.38 2.66 12.55
CA SER A 120 8.69 2.99 13.12
C SER A 120 9.85 2.96 12.11
N ASP A 121 9.64 2.45 10.90
CA ASP A 121 10.65 2.45 9.84
C ASP A 121 10.74 3.80 9.11
N TYR A 122 9.79 4.71 9.34
CA TYR A 122 9.61 5.97 8.63
C TYR A 122 9.69 7.17 9.55
N ASP A 123 10.27 8.24 9.04
CA ASP A 123 10.43 9.51 9.76
C ASP A 123 9.20 10.41 9.57
N THR A 124 8.40 10.13 8.53
CA THR A 124 7.24 10.94 8.13
C THR A 124 6.19 10.04 7.48
N ILE A 125 4.94 10.20 7.92
CA ILE A 125 3.80 9.44 7.43
C ILE A 125 2.75 10.38 6.84
N ILE A 126 2.34 10.11 5.61
CA ILE A 126 1.25 10.78 4.91
C ILE A 126 0.08 9.81 4.86
N ALA A 127 -1.10 10.22 5.31
CA ALA A 127 -2.32 9.45 5.12
C ALA A 127 -3.22 10.08 4.07
N ILE A 128 -3.86 9.24 3.24
CA ILE A 128 -4.99 9.69 2.42
C ILE A 128 -6.28 9.12 3.01
N ALA A 129 -7.24 9.99 3.24
CA ALA A 129 -8.53 9.69 3.82
C ALA A 129 -9.66 10.03 2.84
N SER A 130 -10.75 9.28 2.91
CA SER A 130 -12.01 9.56 2.23
C SER A 130 -13.17 9.18 3.14
N PRO A 131 -14.34 9.82 3.02
CA PRO A 131 -15.54 9.39 3.72
C PRO A 131 -15.87 7.92 3.42
N GLU A 132 -16.32 7.18 4.43
CA GLU A 132 -16.60 5.74 4.32
C GLU A 132 -17.62 5.42 3.21
N CYS A 133 -18.67 6.25 3.09
CA CYS A 133 -19.66 6.09 2.02
C CYS A 133 -19.02 6.13 0.63
N GLN A 134 -18.09 7.06 0.40
CA GLN A 134 -17.36 7.15 -0.88
C GLN A 134 -16.41 5.97 -1.10
N GLN A 135 -15.78 5.45 -0.05
CA GLN A 135 -14.96 4.24 -0.15
C GLN A 135 -15.80 3.04 -0.60
N ILE A 136 -16.99 2.85 0.01
CA ILE A 136 -17.95 1.81 -0.35
C ILE A 136 -18.39 1.99 -1.81
N ASP A 137 -18.84 3.19 -2.19
CA ASP A 137 -19.34 3.47 -3.54
C ASP A 137 -18.24 3.23 -4.60
N ARG A 138 -16.99 3.64 -4.33
CA ARG A 138 -15.84 3.38 -5.21
C ARG A 138 -15.54 1.87 -5.33
N MET A 139 -15.63 1.11 -4.25
CA MET A 139 -15.43 -0.34 -4.28
C MET A 139 -16.52 -1.04 -5.09
N MET A 140 -17.78 -0.64 -4.93
CA MET A 140 -18.89 -1.16 -5.73
C MET A 140 -18.68 -0.85 -7.22
N ALA A 141 -18.35 0.40 -7.56
CA ALA A 141 -18.20 0.86 -8.94
C ALA A 141 -16.98 0.26 -9.66
N THR A 142 -15.83 0.11 -8.95
CA THR A 142 -14.55 -0.26 -9.59
C THR A 142 -14.20 -1.73 -9.47
N ARG A 143 -14.75 -2.43 -8.46
CA ARG A 143 -14.40 -3.84 -8.15
C ARG A 143 -15.59 -4.77 -8.18
N GLY A 144 -16.81 -4.25 -8.41
CA GLY A 144 -18.04 -5.03 -8.49
C GLY A 144 -18.47 -5.65 -7.16
N TYR A 145 -17.99 -5.15 -6.01
CA TYR A 145 -18.41 -5.64 -4.70
C TYR A 145 -19.85 -5.23 -4.40
N THR A 146 -20.55 -6.06 -3.67
CA THR A 146 -21.79 -5.66 -2.99
C THR A 146 -21.45 -4.68 -1.86
N ARG A 147 -22.45 -3.95 -1.37
CA ARG A 147 -22.27 -3.04 -0.23
C ARG A 147 -21.78 -3.76 1.02
N ASP A 148 -22.30 -4.95 1.30
CA ASP A 148 -21.91 -5.76 2.47
C ASP A 148 -20.46 -6.27 2.34
N GLU A 149 -20.04 -6.70 1.16
CA GLU A 149 -18.64 -7.07 0.91
C GLU A 149 -17.68 -5.89 1.05
N ALA A 150 -18.09 -4.71 0.57
CA ALA A 150 -17.30 -3.49 0.71
C ALA A 150 -17.19 -3.08 2.19
N ALA A 151 -18.29 -3.11 2.94
CA ALA A 151 -18.30 -2.80 4.38
C ALA A 151 -17.43 -3.79 5.18
N ALA A 152 -17.52 -5.09 4.90
CA ALA A 152 -16.68 -6.11 5.54
C ALA A 152 -15.19 -5.87 5.30
N ARG A 153 -14.79 -5.39 4.10
CA ARG A 153 -13.39 -5.07 3.79
C ARG A 153 -12.89 -3.80 4.49
N LEU A 154 -13.77 -2.82 4.71
CA LEU A 154 -13.44 -1.64 5.51
C LEU A 154 -13.19 -2.03 6.97
N THR A 155 -14.09 -2.83 7.54
CA THR A 155 -13.99 -3.29 8.94
C THR A 155 -12.76 -4.18 9.19
N ALA A 156 -12.22 -4.83 8.16
CA ALA A 156 -11.02 -5.66 8.24
C ALA A 156 -9.70 -4.84 8.30
N GLN A 157 -9.75 -3.53 8.10
CA GLN A 157 -8.60 -2.63 8.19
C GLN A 157 -8.75 -1.66 9.36
N MET A 158 -7.64 -1.08 9.81
CA MET A 158 -7.67 0.05 10.73
C MET A 158 -8.52 1.17 10.15
N PRO A 159 -9.43 1.79 10.94
CA PRO A 159 -10.24 2.92 10.49
C PRO A 159 -9.36 4.03 9.89
N VAL A 160 -9.82 4.61 8.78
CA VAL A 160 -9.04 5.67 8.09
C VAL A 160 -8.85 6.91 8.96
N SER A 161 -9.80 7.20 9.86
CA SER A 161 -9.68 8.26 10.86
C SER A 161 -8.50 8.03 11.81
N GLU A 162 -8.33 6.80 12.30
CA GLU A 162 -7.21 6.44 13.16
C GLU A 162 -5.88 6.52 12.41
N LYS A 163 -5.83 6.08 11.14
CA LYS A 163 -4.63 6.27 10.30
C LYS A 163 -4.30 7.75 10.12
N ALA A 164 -5.31 8.59 9.93
CA ALA A 164 -5.14 10.04 9.78
C ALA A 164 -4.59 10.69 11.08
N GLU A 165 -5.13 10.33 12.23
CA GLU A 165 -4.69 10.84 13.55
C GLU A 165 -3.23 10.47 13.86
N ARG A 166 -2.74 9.34 13.35
CA ARG A 166 -1.37 8.83 13.56
C ARG A 166 -0.38 9.29 12.48
N SER A 167 -0.80 10.17 11.58
CA SER A 167 0.02 10.62 10.44
C SER A 167 0.41 12.09 10.56
N ASP A 168 1.56 12.46 9.99
CA ASP A 168 2.09 13.83 10.02
C ASP A 168 1.39 14.77 9.03
N PHE A 169 0.87 14.21 7.94
CA PHE A 169 0.12 14.95 6.92
C PHE A 169 -1.09 14.14 6.45
N VAL A 170 -2.24 14.78 6.33
CA VAL A 170 -3.48 14.14 5.89
C VAL A 170 -3.97 14.78 4.60
N VAL A 171 -4.14 13.95 3.58
CA VAL A 171 -4.80 14.30 2.31
C VAL A 171 -6.26 13.86 2.40
N VAL A 172 -7.20 14.77 2.23
CA VAL A 172 -8.63 14.46 2.18
C VAL A 172 -9.08 14.33 0.72
N ASN A 173 -9.56 13.15 0.34
CA ASN A 173 -10.07 12.85 -0.99
C ASN A 173 -11.59 12.61 -0.95
N ASP A 174 -12.32 13.71 -0.80
CA ASP A 174 -13.79 13.73 -0.66
C ASP A 174 -14.52 14.40 -1.84
N SER A 175 -13.78 14.89 -2.84
CA SER A 175 -14.36 15.63 -3.97
C SER A 175 -13.81 15.17 -5.33
N THR A 176 -13.32 16.06 -6.18
CA THR A 176 -12.95 15.77 -7.56
C THR A 176 -11.49 15.33 -7.73
N PRO A 177 -11.14 14.70 -8.86
CA PRO A 177 -9.75 14.41 -9.19
C PRO A 177 -8.86 15.65 -9.26
N GLU A 178 -9.42 16.80 -9.69
CA GLU A 178 -8.72 18.09 -9.76
C GLU A 178 -8.33 18.55 -8.35
N HIS A 179 -9.23 18.44 -7.39
CA HIS A 179 -8.93 18.73 -6.00
C HIS A 179 -7.84 17.80 -5.43
N LEU A 180 -7.89 16.51 -5.75
CA LEU A 180 -6.83 15.58 -5.34
C LEU A 180 -5.47 15.94 -5.97
N LYS A 181 -5.45 16.52 -7.16
CA LYS A 181 -4.23 17.03 -7.78
C LYS A 181 -3.69 18.26 -7.04
N GLU A 182 -4.54 19.15 -6.57
CA GLU A 182 -4.16 20.28 -5.71
C GLU A 182 -3.58 19.79 -4.38
N GLU A 183 -4.20 18.78 -3.78
CA GLU A 183 -3.67 18.13 -2.58
C GLU A 183 -2.29 17.50 -2.82
N ALA A 184 -2.05 16.88 -3.98
CA ALA A 184 -0.72 16.37 -4.33
C ALA A 184 0.34 17.50 -4.41
N MET A 185 -0.03 18.66 -4.92
CA MET A 185 0.87 19.84 -4.92
C MET A 185 1.14 20.35 -3.50
N ARG A 186 0.15 20.31 -2.60
CA ARG A 186 0.34 20.65 -1.18
C ARG A 186 1.29 19.69 -0.48
N VAL A 187 1.14 18.39 -0.72
CA VAL A 187 2.07 17.36 -0.21
C VAL A 187 3.48 17.63 -0.71
N TYR A 188 3.65 17.90 -2.01
CA TYR A 188 4.95 18.17 -2.61
C TYR A 188 5.63 19.41 -2.00
N ALA A 189 4.89 20.50 -1.86
CA ALA A 189 5.42 21.74 -1.24
C ALA A 189 5.84 21.49 0.21
N TRP A 190 4.99 20.83 0.99
CA TRP A 190 5.26 20.49 2.38
C TRP A 190 6.50 19.58 2.55
N LEU A 191 6.67 18.59 1.69
CA LEU A 191 7.86 17.74 1.70
C LEU A 191 9.13 18.53 1.38
N LYS A 192 9.08 19.44 0.42
CA LYS A 192 10.24 20.31 0.08
C LYS A 192 10.65 21.24 1.20
N GLU A 193 9.71 21.75 1.98
CA GLU A 193 10.01 22.58 3.16
C GLU A 193 10.70 21.75 4.24
N ARG A 194 10.23 20.54 4.51
CA ARG A 194 10.82 19.65 5.52
C ARG A 194 12.24 19.21 5.16
N THR A 195 12.48 18.84 3.91
CA THR A 195 13.82 18.43 3.46
C THR A 195 14.85 19.57 3.53
N LYS A 196 14.44 20.83 3.39
CA LYS A 196 15.34 21.98 3.55
C LYS A 196 15.74 22.24 5.01
N ASN A 197 14.89 21.89 5.96
CA ASN A 197 15.11 22.12 7.39
C ASN A 197 15.96 21.02 8.06
N GLU A 198 16.25 19.92 7.34
CA GLU A 198 17.12 18.82 7.81
C GLU A 198 18.61 19.02 7.41
N HIS A 199 18.92 20.08 6.67
CA HIS A 199 20.28 20.48 6.27
C HIS A 199 20.68 21.78 6.95
#